data_24c50d223cf9e467e06dcb4e3073ca2e
#
_entry.id   24c50d223cf9e467e06dcb4e3073ca2e
#
_cell.length_a   1.000
_cell.length_b   1.000
_cell.length_c   1.000
_cell.angle_alpha   90.00
_cell.angle_beta   90.00
_cell.angle_gamma   90.00
#
_symmetry.space_group_name_H-M   'P 1'
#
loop_
_entity.id
_entity.type
_entity.pdbx_description
1 polymer ?
#
loop_
_entity_poly.entity_id
_entity_poly.type
_entity_poly.pdbx_seq_one_letter_code
_entity_poly.pdbx_strand_id
1 'polypeptide(L)'
;MHPSRSAFALHARLLNSAGIELWPAPLLRARASADARILARAHTVLRRKRDGRYLAAVLDQGLWPLVPRLAREAGIGPALDLLDQQHAGLWRGPPPAPGELPLERLHERLQALGLDQAEYAGRSGLALVAEPQWLALAGFDRWRRPLWLRPGAARAWRAMQRAAALDGVALDAISGYRSHDYQLGIFERKLARGQSVAQILQVNAAPGFSEHHG
;
A
#
# COMPACT_ATOMS: atom_id res chain seq x y z
N MET A 1 19.44 -23.23 0.39
CA MET A 1 18.42 -23.51 -0.65
C MET A 1 17.47 -22.31 -0.69
N HIS A 2 17.61 -21.37 -1.62
CA HIS A 2 16.71 -20.23 -1.73
C HIS A 2 15.38 -20.72 -2.34
N PRO A 3 14.23 -20.44 -1.71
CA PRO A 3 12.95 -20.76 -2.32
C PRO A 3 12.83 -20.04 -3.67
N SER A 4 12.32 -20.73 -4.66
CA SER A 4 12.15 -20.17 -6.00
C SER A 4 11.30 -18.89 -5.91
N ARG A 5 11.65 -17.86 -6.71
CA ARG A 5 10.91 -16.59 -6.77
C ARG A 5 9.39 -16.77 -6.95
N SER A 6 8.97 -17.85 -7.61
CA SER A 6 7.55 -18.19 -7.80
C SER A 6 6.83 -18.62 -6.50
N ALA A 7 7.47 -19.43 -5.64
CA ALA A 7 6.85 -19.89 -4.38
C ALA A 7 6.74 -18.72 -3.37
N PHE A 8 7.71 -17.81 -3.37
CA PHE A 8 7.69 -16.60 -2.54
C PHE A 8 6.53 -15.66 -2.93
N ALA A 9 6.26 -15.54 -4.23
CA ALA A 9 5.24 -14.62 -4.74
C ALA A 9 3.81 -15.01 -4.33
N LEU A 10 3.51 -16.30 -4.16
CA LEU A 10 2.15 -16.77 -3.86
C LEU A 10 1.65 -16.40 -2.44
N HIS A 11 2.55 -16.10 -1.52
CA HIS A 11 2.24 -15.80 -0.11
C HIS A 11 2.70 -14.43 0.36
N ALA A 12 3.25 -13.60 -0.54
CA ALA A 12 3.72 -12.28 -0.19
C ALA A 12 2.56 -11.38 0.25
N ARG A 13 2.77 -10.69 1.37
CA ARG A 13 1.82 -9.75 1.98
C ARG A 13 2.46 -8.40 2.14
N LEU A 14 1.68 -7.37 1.88
CA LEU A 14 1.96 -6.02 2.31
C LEU A 14 1.26 -5.82 3.66
N LEU A 15 2.02 -5.60 4.72
CA LEU A 15 1.44 -5.21 6.02
C LEU A 15 1.30 -3.69 6.05
N ASN A 16 0.21 -3.22 6.64
CA ASN A 16 -0.22 -1.85 6.49
C ASN A 16 -0.47 -1.22 7.87
N SER A 17 0.16 -0.09 8.14
CA SER A 17 -0.08 0.71 9.34
C SER A 17 -0.41 2.16 8.98
N ALA A 18 -0.72 2.99 9.96
CA ALA A 18 -0.97 4.41 9.75
C ALA A 18 0.31 5.12 9.27
N GLY A 19 0.38 5.46 7.99
CA GLY A 19 1.46 6.23 7.37
C GLY A 19 2.65 5.43 6.86
N ILE A 20 2.81 4.15 7.25
CA ILE A 20 3.93 3.28 6.85
C ILE A 20 3.42 1.92 6.39
N GLU A 21 4.02 1.40 5.35
CA GLU A 21 3.82 0.05 4.81
C GLU A 21 5.06 -0.80 5.04
N LEU A 22 4.88 -2.09 5.40
CA LEU A 22 5.95 -3.08 5.47
C LEU A 22 5.92 -3.91 4.18
N TRP A 23 6.90 -3.68 3.34
CA TRP A 23 7.01 -4.31 2.03
C TRP A 23 7.97 -5.48 2.04
N PRO A 24 7.65 -6.63 1.41
CA PRO A 24 8.66 -7.63 1.10
C PRO A 24 9.76 -7.03 0.21
N ALA A 25 10.99 -7.02 0.69
CA ALA A 25 12.11 -6.36 -0.01
C ALA A 25 12.35 -6.86 -1.45
N PRO A 26 12.19 -8.17 -1.78
CA PRO A 26 12.37 -8.66 -3.16
C PRO A 26 11.39 -8.08 -4.18
N LEU A 27 10.29 -7.46 -3.73
CA LEU A 27 9.30 -6.83 -4.61
C LEU A 27 9.55 -5.34 -4.84
N LEU A 28 10.55 -4.77 -4.18
CA LEU A 28 10.93 -3.36 -4.33
C LEU A 28 11.99 -3.17 -5.42
N ARG A 29 11.97 -2.00 -6.01
CA ARG A 29 12.98 -1.58 -6.99
C ARG A 29 13.95 -0.61 -6.33
N ALA A 30 15.24 -0.86 -6.50
CA ALA A 30 16.27 0.08 -6.08
C ALA A 30 16.16 1.39 -6.87
N ARG A 31 16.33 2.51 -6.18
CA ARG A 31 16.37 3.85 -6.76
C ARG A 31 17.79 4.37 -6.91
N ALA A 32 18.74 3.74 -6.19
CA ALA A 32 20.14 4.04 -6.20
C ALA A 32 20.96 2.77 -5.94
N SER A 33 22.27 2.79 -6.24
CA SER A 33 23.15 1.65 -5.98
C SER A 33 23.26 1.31 -4.48
N ALA A 34 23.16 2.31 -3.60
CA ALA A 34 23.11 2.08 -2.15
C ALA A 34 21.85 1.30 -1.75
N ASP A 35 20.68 1.69 -2.27
CA ASP A 35 19.42 0.97 -2.05
C ASP A 35 19.52 -0.48 -2.55
N ALA A 36 20.09 -0.70 -3.73
CA ALA A 36 20.23 -2.03 -4.31
C ALA A 36 20.99 -3.00 -3.39
N ARG A 37 22.10 -2.53 -2.79
CA ARG A 37 22.90 -3.34 -1.85
C ARG A 37 22.14 -3.70 -0.59
N ILE A 38 21.32 -2.78 -0.09
CA ILE A 38 20.51 -3.02 1.11
C ILE A 38 19.32 -3.94 0.80
N LEU A 39 18.58 -3.64 -0.28
CA LEU A 39 17.43 -4.45 -0.70
C LEU A 39 17.80 -5.91 -1.00
N ALA A 40 19.01 -6.15 -1.53
CA ALA A 40 19.51 -7.51 -1.81
C ALA A 40 19.67 -8.38 -0.55
N ARG A 41 19.79 -7.77 0.64
CA ARG A 41 19.98 -8.44 1.93
C ARG A 41 18.78 -8.31 2.86
N ALA A 42 17.83 -7.45 2.51
CA ALA A 42 16.66 -7.19 3.34
C ALA A 42 15.55 -8.22 3.11
N HIS A 43 14.80 -8.52 4.16
CA HIS A 43 13.57 -9.30 4.11
C HIS A 43 12.36 -8.39 3.95
N THR A 44 12.34 -7.31 4.71
CA THR A 44 11.24 -6.34 4.77
C THR A 44 11.79 -4.92 4.70
N VAL A 45 11.04 -4.01 4.11
CA VAL A 45 11.36 -2.58 4.07
C VAL A 45 10.17 -1.78 4.58
N LEU A 46 10.42 -0.89 5.53
CA LEU A 46 9.47 0.11 5.99
C LEU A 46 9.45 1.24 4.96
N ARG A 47 8.29 1.44 4.33
CA ARG A 47 8.08 2.42 3.26
C ARG A 47 7.02 3.43 3.68
N ARG A 48 7.33 4.72 3.57
CA ARG A 48 6.38 5.79 3.87
C ARG A 48 5.30 5.88 2.77
N LYS A 49 4.03 5.89 3.15
CA LYS A 49 2.89 5.89 2.21
C LYS A 49 2.84 7.14 1.34
N ARG A 50 3.05 8.31 1.92
CA ARG A 50 2.87 9.61 1.27
C ARG A 50 3.72 9.79 0.02
N ASP A 51 4.98 9.37 0.04
CA ASP A 51 5.95 9.60 -1.02
C ASP A 51 6.71 8.34 -1.46
N GLY A 52 6.45 7.21 -0.82
CA GLY A 52 7.11 5.95 -1.12
C GLY A 52 8.58 5.89 -0.72
N ARG A 53 9.06 6.78 0.17
CA ARG A 53 10.45 6.76 0.66
C ARG A 53 10.70 5.53 1.53
N TYR A 54 11.84 4.90 1.33
CA TYR A 54 12.31 3.82 2.20
C TYR A 54 12.86 4.43 3.48
N LEU A 55 12.33 4.00 4.63
CA LEU A 55 12.66 4.53 5.96
C LEU A 55 13.66 3.65 6.70
N ALA A 56 13.47 2.34 6.60
CA ALA A 56 14.33 1.35 7.21
C ALA A 56 14.23 0.02 6.46
N ALA A 57 15.27 -0.79 6.56
CA ALA A 57 15.31 -2.16 6.06
C ALA A 57 15.51 -3.14 7.22
N VAL A 58 14.83 -4.27 7.18
CA VAL A 58 15.00 -5.38 8.13
C VAL A 58 15.96 -6.38 7.54
N LEU A 59 17.09 -6.55 8.18
CA LEU A 59 18.16 -7.47 7.84
C LEU A 59 18.21 -8.61 8.87
N ASP A 60 19.05 -9.64 8.65
CA ASP A 60 19.26 -10.71 9.62
C ASP A 60 19.77 -10.17 10.97
N GLN A 61 20.54 -9.06 10.93
CA GLN A 61 21.11 -8.41 12.12
C GLN A 61 20.13 -7.43 12.81
N GLY A 62 18.92 -7.26 12.28
CA GLY A 62 17.89 -6.36 12.81
C GLY A 62 17.54 -5.19 11.90
N LEU A 63 16.96 -4.15 12.49
CA LEU A 63 16.45 -2.98 11.77
C LEU A 63 17.59 -2.02 11.41
N TRP A 64 17.73 -1.73 10.12
CA TRP A 64 18.73 -0.80 9.57
C TRP A 64 18.06 0.50 9.08
N PRO A 65 18.27 1.65 9.75
CA PRO A 65 17.72 2.93 9.33
C PRO A 65 18.27 3.39 7.97
N LEU A 66 17.39 3.87 7.09
CA LEU A 66 17.74 4.47 5.80
C LEU A 66 17.54 5.99 5.79
N VAL A 67 16.99 6.52 6.87
CA VAL A 67 16.75 7.95 7.06
C VAL A 67 17.34 8.41 8.40
N PRO A 68 17.88 9.65 8.48
CA PRO A 68 18.21 10.24 9.76
C PRO A 68 16.95 10.38 10.62
N ARG A 69 17.08 10.13 11.93
CA ARG A 69 15.98 10.33 12.92
C ARG A 69 14.74 9.47 12.64
N LEU A 70 14.91 8.20 12.26
CA LEU A 70 13.81 7.25 12.02
C LEU A 70 12.77 7.29 13.16
N ALA A 71 13.17 7.41 14.41
CA ALA A 71 12.28 7.47 15.57
C ALA A 71 11.31 8.67 15.57
N ARG A 72 11.53 9.68 14.74
CA ARG A 72 10.64 10.85 14.58
C ARG A 72 9.68 10.72 13.39
N GLU A 73 9.76 9.64 12.64
CA GLU A 73 8.82 9.42 11.51
C GLU A 73 7.42 9.13 12.04
N ALA A 74 6.44 9.85 11.49
CA ALA A 74 5.04 9.66 11.86
C ALA A 74 4.58 8.23 11.53
N GLY A 75 4.01 7.53 12.52
CA GLY A 75 3.51 6.16 12.37
C GLY A 75 4.59 5.09 12.55
N ILE A 76 5.81 5.45 13.00
CA ILE A 76 6.90 4.46 13.20
C ILE A 76 6.56 3.45 14.30
N GLY A 77 5.97 3.87 15.42
CA GLY A 77 5.58 2.98 16.52
C GLY A 77 4.69 1.84 16.04
N PRO A 78 3.49 2.11 15.51
CA PRO A 78 2.60 1.07 14.97
C PRO A 78 3.25 0.20 13.88
N ALA A 79 4.19 0.73 13.10
CA ALA A 79 4.90 -0.07 12.10
C ALA A 79 5.90 -1.04 12.73
N LEU A 80 6.56 -0.66 13.82
CA LEU A 80 7.44 -1.54 14.60
C LEU A 80 6.65 -2.63 15.32
N ASP A 81 5.49 -2.30 15.90
CA ASP A 81 4.58 -3.28 16.52
C ASP A 81 4.17 -4.37 15.51
N LEU A 82 3.85 -3.98 14.27
CA LEU A 82 3.56 -4.94 13.19
C LEU A 82 4.77 -5.80 12.81
N LEU A 83 5.96 -5.22 12.81
CA LEU A 83 7.20 -5.94 12.56
C LEU A 83 7.47 -6.99 13.64
N ASP A 84 7.27 -6.64 14.90
CA ASP A 84 7.42 -7.55 16.03
C ASP A 84 6.41 -8.70 15.97
N GLN A 85 5.15 -8.41 15.61
CA GLN A 85 4.13 -9.43 15.36
C GLN A 85 4.54 -10.38 14.20
N GLN A 86 5.14 -9.85 13.15
CA GLN A 86 5.67 -10.64 12.04
C GLN A 86 6.80 -11.56 12.49
N HIS A 87 7.73 -11.06 13.28
CA HIS A 87 8.85 -11.85 13.86
C HIS A 87 8.36 -12.91 14.84
N ALA A 88 7.37 -12.61 15.67
CA ALA A 88 6.73 -13.56 16.57
C ALA A 88 5.98 -14.68 15.82
N GLY A 89 5.90 -14.63 14.51
CA GLY A 89 5.27 -15.65 13.67
C GLY A 89 3.75 -15.61 13.65
N LEU A 90 3.12 -14.58 14.16
CA LEU A 90 1.66 -14.40 14.14
C LEU A 90 1.07 -14.40 12.72
N TRP A 91 1.92 -14.19 11.71
CA TRP A 91 1.58 -14.19 10.28
C TRP A 91 1.97 -15.45 9.52
N ARG A 92 2.42 -16.52 10.22
CA ARG A 92 2.87 -17.79 9.57
C ARG A 92 1.73 -18.69 9.14
N GLY A 93 0.56 -18.59 9.76
CA GLY A 93 -0.63 -19.37 9.42
C GLY A 93 -1.46 -18.77 8.27
N PRO A 94 -2.62 -19.38 7.93
CA PRO A 94 -3.60 -18.70 7.10
C PRO A 94 -4.00 -17.41 7.81
N PRO A 95 -3.83 -16.25 7.13
CA PRO A 95 -4.07 -14.98 7.79
C PRO A 95 -5.56 -14.83 8.12
N PRO A 96 -5.89 -14.20 9.25
CA PRO A 96 -7.25 -13.75 9.49
C PRO A 96 -7.70 -12.80 8.37
N ALA A 97 -9.00 -12.60 8.23
CA ALA A 97 -9.49 -11.52 7.37
C ALA A 97 -8.80 -10.20 7.79
N PRO A 98 -8.40 -9.35 6.83
CA PRO A 98 -7.76 -8.08 7.19
C PRO A 98 -8.74 -7.21 7.98
N GLY A 99 -8.32 -6.77 9.15
CA GLY A 99 -8.97 -5.66 9.84
C GLY A 99 -8.79 -4.35 9.06
N GLU A 100 -9.37 -3.29 9.55
CA GLU A 100 -9.31 -1.96 8.95
C GLU A 100 -8.45 -1.01 9.79
N LEU A 101 -7.78 -0.08 9.11
CA LEU A 101 -7.03 0.99 9.78
C LEU A 101 -7.99 2.09 10.25
N PRO A 102 -7.66 2.78 11.35
CA PRO A 102 -8.44 3.91 11.86
C PRO A 102 -8.53 5.07 10.84
N LEU A 103 -9.65 5.81 10.88
CA LEU A 103 -9.98 6.88 9.93
C LEU A 103 -9.75 8.30 10.47
N GLU A 104 -9.45 8.45 11.77
CA GLU A 104 -9.38 9.76 12.45
C GLU A 104 -8.43 10.71 11.73
N ARG A 105 -7.24 10.24 11.38
CA ARG A 105 -6.24 11.02 10.64
C ARG A 105 -6.72 11.42 9.24
N LEU A 106 -7.55 10.61 8.59
CA LEU A 106 -8.15 10.95 7.30
C LEU A 106 -9.17 12.05 7.45
N HIS A 107 -10.02 12.00 8.48
CA HIS A 107 -11.04 13.02 8.75
C HIS A 107 -10.41 14.41 8.92
N GLU A 108 -9.37 14.53 9.75
CA GLU A 108 -8.62 15.77 9.94
C GLU A 108 -8.10 16.34 8.62
N ARG A 109 -7.60 15.48 7.74
CA ARG A 109 -7.04 15.89 6.45
C ARG A 109 -8.11 16.30 5.42
N LEU A 110 -9.26 15.63 5.43
CA LEU A 110 -10.40 16.03 4.59
C LEU A 110 -10.88 17.43 5.00
N GLN A 111 -10.99 17.70 6.30
CA GLN A 111 -11.31 19.03 6.81
C GLN A 111 -10.28 20.09 6.39
N ALA A 112 -8.97 19.75 6.46
CA ALA A 112 -7.92 20.65 6.01
C ALA A 112 -7.98 20.97 4.50
N LEU A 113 -8.58 20.08 3.69
CA LEU A 113 -8.87 20.31 2.27
C LEU A 113 -10.19 21.07 2.03
N GLY A 114 -10.92 21.42 3.09
CA GLY A 114 -12.25 22.04 2.99
C GLY A 114 -13.32 21.05 2.47
N LEU A 115 -13.13 19.74 2.66
CA LEU A 115 -14.06 18.72 2.22
C LEU A 115 -14.90 18.23 3.41
N ASP A 116 -16.20 18.47 3.33
CA ASP A 116 -17.17 17.79 4.21
C ASP A 116 -17.41 16.38 3.68
N GLN A 117 -17.23 15.40 4.56
CA GLN A 117 -17.31 13.99 4.23
C GLN A 117 -18.73 13.55 3.87
N ALA A 118 -19.73 14.01 4.63
CA ALA A 118 -21.12 13.62 4.43
C ALA A 118 -21.69 14.27 3.15
N GLU A 119 -21.39 15.54 2.92
CA GLU A 119 -21.75 16.24 1.70
C GLU A 119 -21.11 15.57 0.47
N TYR A 120 -19.81 15.24 0.54
CA TYR A 120 -19.14 14.58 -0.58
C TYR A 120 -19.72 13.19 -0.86
N ALA A 121 -19.97 12.38 0.17
CA ALA A 121 -20.60 11.06 0.03
C ALA A 121 -21.98 11.17 -0.62
N GLY A 122 -22.82 12.08 -0.11
CA GLY A 122 -24.17 12.31 -0.65
C GLY A 122 -24.18 12.74 -2.12
N ARG A 123 -23.25 13.63 -2.50
CA ARG A 123 -23.14 14.15 -3.87
C ARG A 123 -22.53 13.15 -4.86
N SER A 124 -21.51 12.39 -4.43
CA SER A 124 -20.78 11.46 -5.30
C SER A 124 -21.39 10.06 -5.34
N GLY A 125 -22.20 9.68 -4.38
CA GLY A 125 -22.66 8.31 -4.17
C GLY A 125 -21.56 7.32 -3.74
N LEU A 126 -20.35 7.81 -3.44
CA LEU A 126 -19.23 6.97 -3.04
C LEU A 126 -19.23 6.76 -1.52
N ALA A 127 -18.88 5.55 -1.11
CA ALA A 127 -18.70 5.22 0.29
C ALA A 127 -17.26 5.51 0.75
N LEU A 128 -17.11 5.85 2.03
CA LEU A 128 -15.80 5.91 2.68
C LEU A 128 -15.22 4.51 2.82
N VAL A 129 -13.99 4.32 2.37
CA VAL A 129 -13.28 3.03 2.36
C VAL A 129 -12.07 3.12 3.28
N ALA A 130 -12.08 2.35 4.36
CA ALA A 130 -10.91 2.20 5.24
C ALA A 130 -9.84 1.35 4.57
N GLU A 131 -8.58 1.67 4.86
CA GLU A 131 -7.46 0.87 4.39
C GLU A 131 -7.39 -0.47 5.14
N PRO A 132 -7.13 -1.60 4.46
CA PRO A 132 -6.96 -2.88 5.14
C PRO A 132 -5.61 -2.95 5.86
N GLN A 133 -5.54 -3.68 6.98
CA GLN A 133 -4.29 -3.91 7.73
C GLN A 133 -3.26 -4.74 6.96
N TRP A 134 -3.69 -5.50 5.96
CA TRP A 134 -2.80 -6.21 5.06
C TRP A 134 -3.44 -6.47 3.70
N LEU A 135 -2.58 -6.67 2.71
CA LEU A 135 -2.96 -6.93 1.32
C LEU A 135 -2.19 -8.13 0.78
N ALA A 136 -2.83 -8.86 -0.14
CA ALA A 136 -2.23 -9.99 -0.83
C ALA A 136 -1.62 -9.55 -2.16
N LEU A 137 -0.48 -10.13 -2.52
CA LEU A 137 0.07 -9.98 -3.86
C LEU A 137 -0.81 -10.74 -4.85
N ALA A 138 -1.40 -10.02 -5.81
CA ALA A 138 -2.24 -10.61 -6.86
C ALA A 138 -1.51 -10.83 -8.19
N GLY A 139 -0.21 -10.59 -8.21
CA GLY A 139 0.65 -10.61 -9.39
C GLY A 139 1.29 -9.25 -9.62
N PHE A 140 1.42 -8.89 -10.89
CA PHE A 140 2.01 -7.60 -11.29
C PHE A 140 1.06 -6.90 -12.26
N ASP A 141 1.07 -5.57 -12.24
CA ASP A 141 0.34 -4.77 -13.21
C ASP A 141 1.09 -4.73 -14.57
N ARG A 142 0.48 -4.09 -15.59
CA ARG A 142 1.07 -3.97 -16.93
C ARG A 142 2.44 -3.28 -16.97
N TRP A 143 2.80 -2.51 -15.93
CA TRP A 143 4.11 -1.87 -15.77
C TRP A 143 5.07 -2.67 -14.88
N ARG A 144 4.69 -3.92 -14.56
CA ARG A 144 5.47 -4.84 -13.72
C ARG A 144 5.70 -4.31 -12.29
N ARG A 145 4.72 -3.56 -11.76
CA ARG A 145 4.68 -3.18 -10.36
C ARG A 145 3.87 -4.21 -9.57
N PRO A 146 4.23 -4.55 -8.32
CA PRO A 146 3.43 -5.45 -7.50
C PRO A 146 1.97 -4.99 -7.40
N LEU A 147 1.04 -5.87 -7.73
CA LEU A 147 -0.40 -5.65 -7.66
C LEU A 147 -0.89 -6.10 -6.29
N TRP A 148 -1.14 -5.14 -5.42
CA TRP A 148 -1.68 -5.39 -4.10
C TRP A 148 -3.20 -5.24 -4.11
N LEU A 149 -3.91 -6.24 -3.59
CA LEU A 149 -5.36 -6.25 -3.47
C LEU A 149 -5.78 -6.85 -2.13
N ARG A 150 -6.99 -6.52 -1.65
CA ARG A 150 -7.62 -7.29 -0.56
C ARG A 150 -7.64 -8.78 -0.92
N PRO A 151 -7.50 -9.69 0.05
CA PRO A 151 -7.39 -11.15 -0.25
C PRO A 151 -8.53 -11.71 -1.09
N GLY A 152 -9.77 -11.24 -0.86
CA GLY A 152 -10.94 -11.61 -1.65
C GLY A 152 -10.80 -11.17 -3.12
N ALA A 153 -10.48 -9.91 -3.34
CA ALA A 153 -10.26 -9.33 -4.67
C ALA A 153 -9.08 -10.01 -5.38
N ALA A 154 -7.98 -10.32 -4.67
CA ALA A 154 -6.84 -11.03 -5.24
C ALA A 154 -7.21 -12.45 -5.73
N ARG A 155 -8.07 -13.15 -5.00
CA ARG A 155 -8.59 -14.47 -5.44
C ARG A 155 -9.48 -14.33 -6.67
N ALA A 156 -10.44 -13.39 -6.64
CA ALA A 156 -11.36 -13.13 -7.74
C ALA A 156 -10.61 -12.72 -9.02
N TRP A 157 -9.62 -11.81 -8.88
CA TRP A 157 -8.77 -11.39 -9.99
C TRP A 157 -8.06 -12.57 -10.67
N ARG A 158 -7.42 -13.43 -9.88
CA ARG A 158 -6.74 -14.62 -10.43
C ARG A 158 -7.71 -15.61 -11.08
N ALA A 159 -8.93 -15.74 -10.53
CA ALA A 159 -9.97 -16.58 -11.14
C ALA A 159 -10.42 -16.01 -12.48
N MET A 160 -10.65 -14.71 -12.55
CA MET A 160 -11.02 -13.99 -13.78
C MET A 160 -9.91 -14.09 -14.84
N GLN A 161 -8.63 -13.90 -14.47
CA GLN A 161 -7.52 -14.06 -15.41
C GLN A 161 -7.43 -15.49 -15.97
N ARG A 162 -7.66 -16.52 -15.13
CA ARG A 162 -7.66 -17.90 -15.60
C ARG A 162 -8.83 -18.19 -16.55
N ALA A 163 -10.02 -17.70 -16.25
CA ALA A 163 -11.19 -17.86 -17.13
C ALA A 163 -10.95 -17.17 -18.49
N ALA A 164 -10.50 -15.91 -18.49
CA ALA A 164 -10.19 -15.17 -19.70
C ALA A 164 -9.11 -15.85 -20.56
N ALA A 165 -8.08 -16.42 -19.90
CA ALA A 165 -7.02 -17.15 -20.62
C ALA A 165 -7.52 -18.40 -21.34
N LEU A 166 -8.56 -19.08 -20.83
CA LEU A 166 -9.22 -20.20 -21.53
C LEU A 166 -9.92 -19.75 -22.81
N ASP A 167 -10.38 -18.51 -22.83
CA ASP A 167 -11.01 -17.88 -24.01
C ASP A 167 -9.96 -17.15 -24.92
N GLY A 168 -8.66 -17.34 -24.64
CA GLY A 168 -7.57 -16.70 -25.41
C GLY A 168 -7.39 -15.20 -25.10
N VAL A 169 -8.01 -14.69 -24.05
CA VAL A 169 -7.95 -13.27 -23.66
C VAL A 169 -6.91 -13.07 -22.54
N ALA A 170 -5.93 -12.17 -22.78
CA ALA A 170 -4.97 -11.72 -21.76
C ALA A 170 -5.54 -10.52 -20.99
N LEU A 171 -5.63 -10.63 -19.67
CA LEU A 171 -6.07 -9.53 -18.80
C LEU A 171 -4.87 -8.96 -18.02
N ASP A 172 -4.61 -7.68 -18.22
CA ASP A 172 -3.60 -6.93 -17.48
C ASP A 172 -4.24 -5.94 -16.51
N ALA A 173 -3.82 -5.96 -15.25
CA ALA A 173 -4.22 -4.93 -14.29
C ALA A 173 -3.51 -3.61 -14.59
N ILE A 174 -4.25 -2.51 -14.51
CA ILE A 174 -3.72 -1.16 -14.66
C ILE A 174 -3.21 -0.64 -13.31
N SER A 175 -3.94 -0.90 -12.23
CA SER A 175 -3.65 -0.36 -10.91
C SER A 175 -4.32 -1.24 -9.84
N GLY A 176 -3.74 -1.27 -8.64
CA GLY A 176 -4.31 -1.91 -7.47
C GLY A 176 -4.41 -0.93 -6.32
N TYR A 177 -4.09 -1.40 -5.12
CA TYR A 177 -4.16 -0.63 -3.89
C TYR A 177 -3.38 0.68 -3.95
N ARG A 178 -4.00 1.70 -3.38
CA ARG A 178 -3.46 3.04 -3.17
C ARG A 178 -3.85 3.52 -1.77
N SER A 179 -2.86 3.89 -0.96
CA SER A 179 -3.15 4.40 0.39
C SER A 179 -3.83 5.78 0.37
N HIS A 180 -4.52 6.12 1.47
CA HIS A 180 -5.08 7.45 1.69
C HIS A 180 -3.99 8.53 1.60
N ASP A 181 -2.84 8.30 2.23
CA ASP A 181 -1.71 9.24 2.20
C ASP A 181 -1.15 9.46 0.79
N TYR A 182 -1.11 8.40 -0.05
CA TYR A 182 -0.69 8.54 -1.44
C TYR A 182 -1.71 9.36 -2.25
N GLN A 183 -3.01 9.12 -2.03
CA GLN A 183 -4.09 9.88 -2.66
C GLN A 183 -4.04 11.35 -2.25
N LEU A 184 -3.85 11.63 -0.96
CA LEU A 184 -3.62 13.00 -0.44
C LEU A 184 -2.42 13.66 -1.12
N GLY A 185 -1.31 12.94 -1.31
CA GLY A 185 -0.15 13.44 -2.05
C GLY A 185 -0.46 13.78 -3.51
N ILE A 186 -1.45 13.14 -4.15
CA ILE A 186 -1.94 13.56 -5.48
C ILE A 186 -2.60 14.93 -5.39
N PHE A 187 -3.46 15.13 -4.39
CA PHE A 187 -4.13 16.43 -4.16
C PHE A 187 -3.12 17.53 -3.89
N GLU A 188 -2.19 17.32 -2.95
CA GLU A 188 -1.12 18.27 -2.61
C GLU A 188 -0.33 18.73 -3.86
N ARG A 189 0.07 17.77 -4.71
CA ARG A 189 0.81 18.09 -5.95
C ARG A 189 -0.01 18.86 -6.97
N LYS A 190 -1.31 18.58 -7.06
CA LYS A 190 -2.21 19.29 -7.98
C LYS A 190 -2.54 20.69 -7.48
N LEU A 191 -2.79 20.86 -6.17
CA LEU A 191 -2.94 22.15 -5.51
C LEU A 191 -1.70 23.04 -5.69
N ALA A 192 -0.50 22.47 -5.51
CA ALA A 192 0.76 23.18 -5.76
C ALA A 192 0.94 23.64 -7.21
N ARG A 193 0.20 23.06 -8.17
CA ARG A 193 0.15 23.48 -9.58
C ARG A 193 -0.98 24.47 -9.88
N GLY A 194 -1.65 24.99 -8.84
CA GLY A 194 -2.73 25.99 -8.98
C GLY A 194 -4.11 25.40 -9.28
N GLN A 195 -4.29 24.07 -9.26
CA GLN A 195 -5.63 23.49 -9.42
C GLN A 195 -6.44 23.64 -8.13
N SER A 196 -7.73 23.98 -8.24
CA SER A 196 -8.63 23.98 -7.09
C SER A 196 -9.04 22.56 -6.70
N VAL A 197 -9.49 22.37 -5.45
CA VAL A 197 -10.03 21.08 -4.97
C VAL A 197 -11.19 20.62 -5.89
N ALA A 198 -12.08 21.52 -6.29
CA ALA A 198 -13.18 21.20 -7.20
C ALA A 198 -12.70 20.67 -8.55
N GLN A 199 -11.67 21.26 -9.16
CA GLN A 199 -11.07 20.76 -10.39
C GLN A 199 -10.42 19.38 -10.22
N ILE A 200 -9.78 19.16 -9.07
CA ILE A 200 -9.15 17.86 -8.76
C ILE A 200 -10.21 16.77 -8.65
N LEU A 201 -11.34 17.05 -8.01
CA LEU A 201 -12.44 16.13 -7.80
C LEU A 201 -13.18 15.74 -9.09
N GLN A 202 -13.04 16.49 -10.18
CA GLN A 202 -13.61 16.09 -11.47
C GLN A 202 -12.97 14.83 -12.08
N VAL A 203 -11.72 14.53 -11.69
CA VAL A 203 -10.92 13.43 -12.27
C VAL A 203 -10.34 12.49 -11.23
N ASN A 204 -10.53 12.76 -9.94
CA ASN A 204 -10.08 11.90 -8.84
C ASN A 204 -11.16 11.85 -7.77
N ALA A 205 -11.40 10.67 -7.21
CA ALA A 205 -12.17 10.57 -5.98
C ALA A 205 -11.43 11.27 -4.83
N ALA A 206 -12.18 11.81 -3.86
CA ALA A 206 -11.60 12.34 -2.64
C ALA A 206 -10.81 11.23 -1.90
N PRO A 207 -9.75 11.60 -1.15
CA PRO A 207 -9.06 10.63 -0.30
C PRO A 207 -10.05 9.94 0.64
N GLY A 208 -9.95 8.62 0.74
CA GLY A 208 -10.90 7.81 1.48
C GLY A 208 -12.11 7.32 0.67
N PHE A 209 -12.40 7.88 -0.50
CA PHE A 209 -13.55 7.52 -1.33
C PHE A 209 -13.17 6.82 -2.64
N SER A 210 -11.93 6.43 -2.80
CA SER A 210 -11.45 5.73 -3.98
C SER A 210 -11.56 4.22 -3.80
N GLU A 211 -12.02 3.53 -4.84
CA GLU A 211 -12.00 2.05 -4.94
C GLU A 211 -10.60 1.45 -4.72
N HIS A 212 -9.55 2.26 -4.92
CA HIS A 212 -8.17 1.83 -4.72
C HIS A 212 -7.79 1.63 -3.25
N HIS A 213 -8.61 2.03 -2.28
CA HIS A 213 -8.27 1.93 -0.86
C HIS A 213 -8.60 0.57 -0.24
N GLY A 214 -9.43 -0.24 -0.89
CA GLY A 214 -9.88 -1.49 -0.33
C GLY A 214 -10.06 -2.68 -1.26
#